data_39f833b97ce80375835ad3cc28a99a5d
#
_entry.id   39f833b97ce80375835ad3cc28a99a5d
#
_cell.length_a   1.000
_cell.length_b   1.000
_cell.length_c   1.000
_cell.angle_alpha   90.00
_cell.angle_beta   90.00
_cell.angle_gamma   90.00
#
_symmetry.space_group_name_H-M   'P 1'
#
loop_
_entity.id
_entity.type
_entity.pdbx_description
1 polymer ?
#
loop_
_entity_poly.entity_id
_entity_poly.type
_entity_poly.pdbx_seq_one_letter_code
_entity_poly.pdbx_strand_id
1 'polypeptide(L)'
;MGSSLVMARTFLKIFSKDRQAIFFTLFFPITFMVIFGIATAGGDEPLEIGVVDYAQTEFSAEFIAALKAQPLFAVTTGDEDKLRQEVVEGDRALVLILPEDFRGGEQAADLTMLVDAAQARQTAMLTPLIEQTLLGIEREMRGTRKSM
;
A
#
# COMPACT_ATOMS: atom_id res chain seq x y z
N MET A 1 15.36 0.12 -53.53
CA MET A 1 15.17 -0.50 -52.21
C MET A 1 16.44 -1.19 -51.66
N GLY A 2 17.55 -1.25 -52.35
CA GLY A 2 18.79 -1.90 -51.90
C GLY A 2 19.72 -1.08 -51.02
N SER A 3 19.71 0.25 -51.13
CA SER A 3 20.67 1.12 -50.43
C SER A 3 20.46 1.20 -48.93
N SER A 4 19.24 1.18 -48.48
CA SER A 4 18.89 1.25 -47.02
C SER A 4 19.29 -0.03 -46.26
N LEU A 5 19.20 -1.19 -46.92
CA LEU A 5 19.57 -2.48 -46.35
C LEU A 5 21.10 -2.62 -46.24
N VAL A 6 21.83 -2.11 -47.24
CA VAL A 6 23.30 -2.10 -47.21
C VAL A 6 23.83 -1.16 -46.14
N MET A 7 23.23 0.02 -45.97
CA MET A 7 23.57 0.96 -44.89
C MET A 7 23.30 0.35 -43.51
N ALA A 8 22.13 -0.25 -43.30
CA ALA A 8 21.78 -0.89 -42.04
C ALA A 8 22.75 -2.03 -41.67
N ARG A 9 23.13 -2.84 -42.66
CA ARG A 9 24.08 -3.94 -42.47
C ARG A 9 25.50 -3.44 -42.15
N THR A 10 25.93 -2.33 -42.77
CA THR A 10 27.22 -1.71 -42.49
C THR A 10 27.25 -1.08 -41.10
N PHE A 11 26.18 -0.40 -40.71
CA PHE A 11 26.04 0.14 -39.36
C PHE A 11 26.05 -0.97 -38.30
N LEU A 12 25.34 -2.07 -38.51
CA LEU A 12 25.34 -3.21 -37.59
C LEU A 12 26.71 -3.85 -37.44
N LYS A 13 27.49 -3.91 -38.57
CA LYS A 13 28.81 -4.48 -38.58
C LYS A 13 29.87 -3.59 -37.90
N ILE A 14 29.71 -2.26 -37.98
CA ILE A 14 30.55 -1.29 -37.26
C ILE A 14 30.22 -1.34 -35.78
N PHE A 15 28.92 -1.36 -35.44
CA PHE A 15 28.46 -1.43 -34.08
C PHE A 15 28.87 -2.75 -33.36
N SER A 16 28.84 -3.89 -34.08
CA SER A 16 29.28 -5.18 -33.54
C SER A 16 30.79 -5.29 -33.31
N LYS A 17 31.60 -4.37 -33.86
CA LYS A 17 33.05 -4.29 -33.62
C LYS A 17 33.39 -3.48 -32.37
N ASP A 18 32.50 -2.60 -31.94
CA ASP A 18 32.69 -1.80 -30.74
C ASP A 18 32.08 -2.52 -29.52
N ARG A 19 32.90 -3.42 -28.97
CA ARG A 19 32.51 -4.21 -27.78
C ARG A 19 32.11 -3.33 -26.61
N GLN A 20 32.67 -2.14 -26.51
CA GLN A 20 32.39 -1.20 -25.44
C GLN A 20 31.01 -0.56 -25.63
N ALA A 21 30.65 -0.17 -26.86
CA ALA A 21 29.31 0.38 -27.15
C ALA A 21 28.21 -0.67 -26.94
N ILE A 22 28.43 -1.93 -27.35
CA ILE A 22 27.48 -3.03 -27.13
C ILE A 22 27.32 -3.28 -25.64
N PHE A 23 28.41 -3.34 -24.89
CA PHE A 23 28.39 -3.56 -23.45
C PHE A 23 27.56 -2.47 -22.77
N PHE A 24 27.83 -1.19 -23.02
CA PHE A 24 27.07 -0.11 -22.40
C PHE A 24 25.60 -0.08 -22.84
N THR A 25 25.30 -0.34 -24.11
CA THR A 25 23.94 -0.30 -24.65
C THR A 25 23.06 -1.43 -24.09
N LEU A 26 23.64 -2.60 -23.82
CA LEU A 26 22.92 -3.75 -23.27
C LEU A 26 22.99 -3.80 -21.74
N PHE A 27 24.17 -3.55 -21.19
CA PHE A 27 24.42 -3.64 -19.75
C PHE A 27 23.65 -2.58 -18.97
N PHE A 28 23.57 -1.36 -19.48
CA PHE A 28 22.89 -0.27 -18.79
C PHE A 28 21.38 -0.53 -18.60
N PRO A 29 20.59 -0.88 -19.63
CA PRO A 29 19.18 -1.23 -19.46
C PRO A 29 18.97 -2.45 -18.55
N ILE A 30 19.81 -3.48 -18.70
CA ILE A 30 19.70 -4.69 -17.85
C ILE A 30 20.00 -4.36 -16.39
N THR A 31 21.04 -3.58 -16.12
CA THR A 31 21.39 -3.14 -14.78
C THR A 31 20.26 -2.31 -14.16
N PHE A 32 19.69 -1.39 -14.94
CA PHE A 32 18.53 -0.61 -14.50
C PHE A 32 17.31 -1.51 -14.20
N MET A 33 17.02 -2.47 -15.09
CA MET A 33 15.95 -3.44 -14.86
C MET A 33 16.14 -4.25 -13.57
N VAL A 34 17.37 -4.70 -13.32
CA VAL A 34 17.70 -5.45 -12.10
C VAL A 34 17.59 -4.57 -10.86
N ILE A 35 18.17 -3.36 -10.89
CA ILE A 35 18.13 -2.43 -9.75
C ILE A 35 16.69 -2.02 -9.44
N PHE A 36 15.93 -1.59 -10.47
CA PHE A 36 14.53 -1.22 -10.28
C PHE A 36 13.65 -2.43 -9.95
N GLY A 37 13.94 -3.60 -10.55
CA GLY A 37 13.23 -4.83 -10.22
C GLY A 37 13.40 -5.23 -8.75
N ILE A 38 14.60 -5.12 -8.20
CA ILE A 38 14.86 -5.37 -6.77
C ILE A 38 14.25 -4.26 -5.90
N ALA A 39 14.38 -3.00 -6.31
CA ALA A 39 13.84 -1.87 -5.56
C ALA A 39 12.30 -1.86 -5.52
N THR A 40 11.63 -2.37 -6.58
CA THR A 40 10.16 -2.49 -6.62
C THR A 40 9.64 -3.83 -6.13
N ALA A 41 10.48 -4.87 -6.06
CA ALA A 41 10.13 -6.16 -5.48
C ALA A 41 9.91 -6.08 -3.95
N GLY A 42 10.38 -5.02 -3.29
CA GLY A 42 10.05 -4.70 -1.88
C GLY A 42 8.65 -4.11 -1.68
N GLY A 43 7.82 -4.05 -2.74
CA GLY A 43 6.45 -3.53 -2.68
C GLY A 43 5.41 -4.45 -2.00
N ASP A 44 5.82 -5.61 -1.51
CA ASP A 44 4.96 -6.54 -0.77
C ASP A 44 5.12 -6.43 0.76
N GLU A 45 5.84 -5.41 1.27
CA GLU A 45 5.83 -5.15 2.70
C GLU A 45 4.46 -4.65 3.12
N PRO A 46 3.81 -5.33 4.09
CA PRO A 46 2.49 -4.92 4.56
C PRO A 46 2.57 -3.51 5.14
N LEU A 47 1.57 -2.70 4.82
CA LEU A 47 1.49 -1.33 5.29
C LEU A 47 1.31 -1.32 6.81
N GLU A 48 2.22 -0.68 7.51
CA GLU A 48 2.16 -0.47 8.95
C GLU A 48 1.01 0.48 9.31
N ILE A 49 -0.05 -0.07 9.93
CA ILE A 49 -1.24 0.67 10.37
C ILE A 49 -1.33 0.64 11.89
N GLY A 50 -1.43 1.82 12.50
CA GLY A 50 -1.77 1.96 13.90
C GLY A 50 -3.29 2.03 14.09
N VAL A 51 -3.80 1.43 15.16
CA VAL A 51 -5.20 1.58 15.55
C VAL A 51 -5.29 1.95 17.03
N VAL A 52 -5.93 3.06 17.30
CA VAL A 52 -6.32 3.50 18.64
C VAL A 52 -7.80 3.20 18.81
N ASP A 53 -8.14 2.34 19.75
CA ASP A 53 -9.52 1.93 20.01
C ASP A 53 -10.03 2.53 21.33
N TYR A 54 -10.76 3.64 21.23
CA TYR A 54 -11.46 4.23 22.37
C TYR A 54 -12.84 3.62 22.60
N ALA A 55 -13.42 2.99 21.57
CA ALA A 55 -14.75 2.39 21.64
C ALA A 55 -14.78 1.14 22.51
N GLN A 56 -13.76 0.29 22.42
CA GLN A 56 -13.64 -0.99 23.12
C GLN A 56 -14.92 -1.84 23.01
N THR A 57 -15.57 -1.83 21.85
CA THR A 57 -16.79 -2.56 21.54
C THR A 57 -16.49 -3.87 20.83
N GLU A 58 -17.47 -4.77 20.80
CA GLU A 58 -17.39 -5.99 19.98
C GLU A 58 -17.20 -5.64 18.49
N PHE A 59 -17.86 -4.57 18.02
CA PHE A 59 -17.73 -4.08 16.65
C PHE A 59 -16.32 -3.55 16.34
N SER A 60 -15.71 -2.79 17.26
CA SER A 60 -14.33 -2.31 17.06
C SER A 60 -13.34 -3.47 17.03
N ALA A 61 -13.54 -4.49 17.89
CA ALA A 61 -12.70 -5.68 17.92
C ALA A 61 -12.80 -6.48 16.62
N GLU A 62 -14.00 -6.68 16.07
CA GLU A 62 -14.21 -7.34 14.77
C GLU A 62 -13.60 -6.54 13.63
N PHE A 63 -13.74 -5.22 13.64
CA PHE A 63 -13.13 -4.34 12.65
C PHE A 63 -11.60 -4.46 12.65
N ILE A 64 -10.99 -4.42 13.83
CA ILE A 64 -9.53 -4.58 13.98
C ILE A 64 -9.10 -5.98 13.51
N ALA A 65 -9.87 -7.03 13.84
CA ALA A 65 -9.59 -8.39 13.40
C ALA A 65 -9.68 -8.54 11.88
N ALA A 66 -10.67 -7.93 11.24
CA ALA A 66 -10.82 -7.93 9.80
C ALA A 66 -9.69 -7.18 9.10
N LEU A 67 -9.22 -6.05 9.65
CA LEU A 67 -8.04 -5.36 9.14
C LEU A 67 -6.78 -6.22 9.27
N LYS A 68 -6.58 -6.92 10.39
CA LYS A 68 -5.46 -7.85 10.60
C LYS A 68 -5.49 -9.05 9.66
N ALA A 69 -6.67 -9.45 9.20
CA ALA A 69 -6.82 -10.56 8.27
C ALA A 69 -6.39 -10.20 6.83
N GLN A 70 -6.25 -8.91 6.52
CA GLN A 70 -5.80 -8.45 5.22
C GLN A 70 -4.28 -8.55 5.12
N PRO A 71 -3.75 -9.29 4.13
CA PRO A 71 -2.29 -9.45 3.98
C PRO A 71 -1.54 -8.16 3.63
N LEU A 72 -2.27 -7.13 3.19
CA LEU A 72 -1.75 -5.81 2.85
C LEU A 72 -1.42 -4.96 4.06
N PHE A 73 -1.91 -5.32 5.26
CA PHE A 73 -1.81 -4.48 6.45
C PHE A 73 -1.09 -5.20 7.60
N ALA A 74 -0.10 -4.51 8.17
CA ALA A 74 0.49 -4.85 9.46
C ALA A 74 -0.15 -3.96 10.54
N VAL A 75 -1.19 -4.48 11.20
CA VAL A 75 -2.01 -3.70 12.15
C VAL A 75 -1.47 -3.85 13.56
N THR A 76 -1.10 -2.73 14.17
CA THR A 76 -0.68 -2.60 15.56
C THR A 76 -1.69 -1.76 16.33
N THR A 77 -2.15 -2.24 17.48
CA THR A 77 -2.97 -1.46 18.40
C THR A 77 -2.10 -0.85 19.49
N GLY A 78 -2.36 0.39 19.87
CA GLY A 78 -1.55 1.06 20.87
C GLY A 78 -2.12 2.40 21.33
N ASP A 79 -1.30 3.11 22.10
CA ASP A 79 -1.60 4.43 22.61
C ASP A 79 -1.50 5.49 21.51
N GLU A 80 -2.38 6.51 21.55
CA GLU A 80 -2.45 7.54 20.51
C GLU A 80 -1.15 8.32 20.38
N ASP A 81 -0.56 8.76 21.49
CA ASP A 81 0.62 9.62 21.47
C ASP A 81 1.81 8.90 20.85
N LYS A 82 1.98 7.62 21.19
CA LYS A 82 3.03 6.79 20.63
C LYS A 82 2.83 6.53 19.14
N LEU A 83 1.62 6.12 18.73
CA LEU A 83 1.33 5.84 17.33
C LEU A 83 1.39 7.10 16.47
N ARG A 84 0.99 8.25 17.01
CA ARG A 84 1.12 9.56 16.34
C ARG A 84 2.58 9.93 16.11
N GLN A 85 3.46 9.67 17.09
CA GLN A 85 4.88 9.92 16.94
C GLN A 85 5.49 9.03 15.86
N GLU A 86 5.14 7.74 15.80
CA GLU A 86 5.59 6.80 14.77
C GLU A 86 5.19 7.25 13.35
N VAL A 87 4.01 7.90 13.19
CA VAL A 87 3.62 8.52 11.91
C VAL A 87 4.51 9.72 11.55
N VAL A 88 4.82 10.57 12.53
CA VAL A 88 5.66 11.74 12.30
C VAL A 88 7.10 11.33 11.96
N GLU A 89 7.59 10.25 12.55
CA GLU A 89 8.93 9.69 12.29
C GLU A 89 8.98 8.92 10.95
N GLY A 90 7.82 8.63 10.35
CA GLY A 90 7.71 7.92 9.07
C GLY A 90 7.77 6.39 9.19
N ASP A 91 7.78 5.87 10.42
CA ASP A 91 7.81 4.44 10.71
C ASP A 91 6.44 3.79 10.49
N ARG A 92 5.38 4.61 10.34
CA ARG A 92 4.02 4.15 10.15
C ARG A 92 3.29 4.95 9.08
N ALA A 93 2.57 4.24 8.20
CA ALA A 93 1.88 4.86 7.08
C ALA A 93 0.66 5.68 7.53
N LEU A 94 -0.12 5.14 8.47
CA LEU A 94 -1.32 5.80 8.98
C LEU A 94 -1.71 5.30 10.37
N VAL A 95 -2.48 6.12 11.09
CA VAL A 95 -3.16 5.75 12.32
C VAL A 95 -4.66 5.99 12.20
N LEU A 96 -5.44 4.97 12.53
CA LEU A 96 -6.88 5.02 12.65
C LEU A 96 -7.26 5.22 14.12
N ILE A 97 -8.08 6.23 14.39
CA ILE A 97 -8.62 6.49 15.71
C ILE A 97 -10.11 6.15 15.68
N LEU A 98 -10.49 5.12 16.42
CA LEU A 98 -11.87 4.69 16.60
C LEU A 98 -12.45 5.44 17.81
N PRO A 99 -13.45 6.33 17.61
CA PRO A 99 -14.05 7.10 18.71
C PRO A 99 -14.89 6.21 19.63
N GLU A 100 -15.21 6.71 20.84
CA GLU A 100 -15.98 5.98 21.85
C GLU A 100 -17.37 5.53 21.38
N ASP A 101 -17.95 6.25 20.42
CA ASP A 101 -19.26 5.94 19.83
C ASP A 101 -19.18 5.05 18.58
N PHE A 102 -18.00 4.51 18.26
CA PHE A 102 -17.82 3.60 17.15
C PHE A 102 -18.53 2.26 17.37
N ARG A 103 -19.74 2.13 16.82
CA ARG A 103 -20.61 0.98 17.02
C ARG A 103 -21.17 0.35 15.74
N GLY A 104 -20.74 0.83 14.59
CA GLY A 104 -21.29 0.46 13.28
C GLY A 104 -22.66 1.09 13.00
N GLY A 105 -23.07 1.09 11.75
CA GLY A 105 -24.28 1.74 11.26
C GLY A 105 -24.03 3.10 10.63
N GLU A 106 -25.10 3.86 10.37
CA GLU A 106 -25.00 5.18 9.70
C GLU A 106 -24.13 6.22 10.43
N GLN A 107 -23.78 5.96 11.70
CA GLN A 107 -22.92 6.80 12.54
C GLN A 107 -21.44 6.36 12.56
N ALA A 108 -21.05 5.35 11.80
CA ALA A 108 -19.65 4.95 11.66
C ALA A 108 -18.77 5.99 10.92
N ALA A 109 -19.32 7.17 10.67
CA ALA A 109 -18.77 8.14 9.73
C ALA A 109 -17.62 9.01 10.25
N ASP A 110 -17.32 9.05 11.54
CA ASP A 110 -16.28 9.94 12.09
C ASP A 110 -14.98 9.20 12.46
N LEU A 111 -14.54 8.35 11.55
CA LEU A 111 -13.21 7.71 11.65
C LEU A 111 -12.13 8.78 11.41
N THR A 112 -11.38 9.13 12.45
CA THR A 112 -10.26 10.04 12.29
C THR A 112 -9.04 9.29 11.77
N MET A 113 -8.56 9.71 10.60
CA MET A 113 -7.38 9.14 9.97
C MET A 113 -6.22 10.13 10.04
N LEU A 114 -5.16 9.78 10.74
CA LEU A 114 -3.90 10.51 10.76
C LEU A 114 -2.96 9.89 9.74
N VAL A 115 -2.52 10.69 8.79
CA VAL A 115 -1.68 10.25 7.67
C VAL A 115 -0.44 11.10 7.61
N ASP A 116 0.71 10.47 7.34
CA ASP A 116 1.91 11.19 6.97
C ASP A 116 1.68 11.94 5.64
N ALA A 117 1.94 13.27 5.65
CA ALA A 117 1.78 14.12 4.49
C ALA A 117 2.67 13.68 3.29
N ALA A 118 3.80 13.04 3.56
CA ALA A 118 4.69 12.50 2.53
C ALA A 118 4.08 11.26 1.85
N GLN A 119 3.24 10.50 2.56
CA GLN A 119 2.59 9.28 2.08
C GLN A 119 1.09 9.47 1.75
N ALA A 120 0.56 10.69 1.88
CA ALA A 120 -0.86 11.01 1.68
C ALA A 120 -1.42 10.51 0.34
N ARG A 121 -0.59 10.47 -0.71
CA ARG A 121 -0.98 9.99 -2.04
C ARG A 121 -1.17 8.46 -2.08
N GLN A 122 -0.36 7.71 -1.35
CA GLN A 122 -0.48 6.25 -1.23
C GLN A 122 -1.67 5.89 -0.33
N THR A 123 -1.87 6.64 0.73
CA THR A 123 -2.93 6.41 1.71
C THR A 123 -4.32 6.75 1.17
N ALA A 124 -4.44 7.71 0.24
CA ALA A 124 -5.70 8.02 -0.44
C ALA A 124 -6.27 6.81 -1.21
N MET A 125 -5.43 5.88 -1.65
CA MET A 125 -5.88 4.64 -2.29
C MET A 125 -6.39 3.59 -1.28
N LEU A 126 -6.09 3.75 0.00
CA LEU A 126 -6.49 2.82 1.06
C LEU A 126 -7.85 3.16 1.67
N THR A 127 -8.28 4.41 1.57
CA THR A 127 -9.58 4.86 2.08
C THR A 127 -10.73 3.97 1.60
N PRO A 128 -10.88 3.67 0.28
CA PRO A 128 -11.96 2.81 -0.19
C PRO A 128 -11.84 1.36 0.30
N LEU A 129 -10.64 0.86 0.57
CA LEU A 129 -10.44 -0.48 1.14
C LEU A 129 -10.90 -0.57 2.59
N ILE A 130 -10.60 0.46 3.37
CA ILE A 130 -11.03 0.57 4.77
C ILE A 130 -12.56 0.71 4.84
N GLU A 131 -13.15 1.56 4.00
CA GLU A 131 -14.61 1.70 3.89
C GLU A 131 -15.29 0.39 3.46
N GLN A 132 -14.70 -0.33 2.50
CA GLN A 132 -15.23 -1.61 2.06
C GLN A 132 -15.19 -2.67 3.17
N THR A 133 -14.12 -2.70 3.96
CA THR A 133 -13.99 -3.59 5.11
C THR A 133 -15.05 -3.27 6.17
N LEU A 134 -15.26 -1.99 6.45
CA LEU A 134 -16.28 -1.52 7.38
C LEU A 134 -17.68 -1.95 6.94
N LEU A 135 -18.04 -1.69 5.68
CA LEU A 135 -19.33 -2.08 5.11
C LEU A 135 -19.53 -3.60 5.06
N GLY A 136 -18.45 -4.37 4.91
CA GLY A 136 -18.46 -5.83 4.95
C GLY A 136 -18.90 -6.33 6.32
N ILE A 137 -18.28 -5.83 7.38
CA ILE A 137 -18.57 -6.21 8.76
C ILE A 137 -20.00 -5.80 9.17
N GLU A 138 -20.45 -4.61 8.79
CA GLU A 138 -21.82 -4.17 9.04
C GLU A 138 -22.86 -5.10 8.43
N ARG A 139 -22.63 -5.59 7.21
CA ARG A 139 -23.52 -6.54 6.54
C ARG A 139 -23.57 -7.88 7.27
N GLU A 140 -22.42 -8.36 7.71
CA GLU A 140 -22.28 -9.64 8.40
C GLU A 140 -22.99 -9.61 9.77
N MET A 141 -22.78 -8.58 10.56
CA MET A 141 -23.45 -8.37 11.85
C MET A 141 -24.97 -8.15 11.69
N ARG A 142 -25.39 -7.40 10.67
CA ARG A 142 -26.82 -7.21 10.37
C ARG A 142 -27.49 -8.50 9.91
N GLY A 143 -26.78 -9.38 9.18
CA GLY A 143 -27.25 -10.69 8.75
C GLY A 143 -27.46 -11.64 9.93
N THR A 144 -26.52 -11.67 10.87
CA THR A 144 -26.58 -12.51 12.08
C THR A 144 -27.73 -12.11 13.03
N ARG A 145 -28.01 -10.80 13.15
CA ARG A 145 -29.10 -10.28 13.98
C ARG A 145 -30.51 -10.58 13.43
N LYS A 146 -30.63 -10.88 12.12
CA LYS A 146 -31.91 -11.18 11.46
C LYS A 146 -32.26 -12.67 11.51
N SER A 147 -31.33 -13.54 11.92
CA SER A 147 -31.50 -14.99 12.01
C SER A 147 -31.76 -15.49 13.43
N MET A 148 -31.88 -14.60 14.41
CA MET A 148 -32.44 -14.86 15.77
C MET A 148 -33.84 -14.29 15.89
#